data_968ddf7c03718e8010d4f195b14ba2c4
#
_entry.id   968ddf7c03718e8010d4f195b14ba2c4
#
_cell.length_a   1.000
_cell.length_b   1.000
_cell.length_c   1.000
_cell.angle_alpha   90.00
_cell.angle_beta   90.00
_cell.angle_gamma   90.00
#
_symmetry.space_group_name_H-M   'P 1'
#
loop_
_entity.id
_entity.type
_entity.pdbx_description
1 polymer ?
#
loop_
_entity_poly.entity_id
_entity_poly.type
_entity_poly.pdbx_seq_one_letter_code
_entity_poly.pdbx_strand_id
1 'polypeptide(L)'
;MSKILVTGGAGNVGGALARKLVENSNYKVIIADDLSTGSKSKLPSSTHKNWKFVHCDVNNYKEISELMLVNQFDFVFHYAAVVGVKRTQENPI
;
A
#
# COMPACT_ATOMS: atom_id res chain seq x y z
N MET A 1 -0.69 17.62 -6.10
CA MET A 1 -0.99 16.57 -5.10
C MET A 1 -0.20 15.32 -5.45
N SER A 2 0.56 14.82 -4.50
CA SER A 2 1.33 13.61 -4.72
C SER A 2 0.47 12.38 -4.52
N LYS A 3 0.60 11.42 -5.41
CA LYS A 3 -0.12 10.17 -5.30
C LYS A 3 0.84 9.09 -4.80
N ILE A 4 0.48 8.43 -3.73
CA ILE A 4 1.36 7.51 -3.02
C ILE A 4 0.67 6.15 -2.90
N LEU A 5 1.42 5.11 -3.21
CA LEU A 5 0.97 3.74 -3.01
C LEU A 5 1.69 3.15 -1.81
N VAL A 6 0.92 2.56 -0.89
CA VAL A 6 1.48 1.82 0.23
C VAL A 6 0.99 0.40 0.13
N THR A 7 1.85 -0.54 -0.23
CA THR A 7 1.49 -1.95 -0.23
C THR A 7 1.70 -2.48 1.18
N GLY A 8 0.82 -3.38 1.59
CA GLY A 8 0.84 -3.82 2.98
C GLY A 8 0.36 -2.75 3.92
N GLY A 9 -0.45 -1.82 3.43
CA GLY A 9 -0.89 -0.68 4.24
C GLY A 9 -1.87 -1.01 5.34
N ALA A 10 -2.32 -2.25 5.42
CA ALA A 10 -3.14 -2.70 6.55
C ALA A 10 -2.31 -3.47 7.57
N GLY A 11 -1.02 -3.57 7.38
CA GLY A 11 -0.12 -4.22 8.33
C GLY A 11 0.36 -3.27 9.41
N ASN A 12 1.28 -3.76 10.25
CA ASN A 12 1.76 -2.95 11.37
C ASN A 12 2.57 -1.75 10.89
N VAL A 13 3.57 -1.98 10.06
CA VAL A 13 4.45 -0.90 9.62
C VAL A 13 3.79 -0.08 8.52
N GLY A 14 3.25 -0.76 7.50
CA GLY A 14 2.62 -0.05 6.40
C GLY A 14 1.39 0.72 6.84
N GLY A 15 0.63 0.17 7.78
CA GLY A 15 -0.53 0.87 8.32
C GLY A 15 -0.14 2.12 9.09
N ALA A 16 0.92 2.04 9.88
CA ALA A 16 1.39 3.21 10.62
C ALA A 16 1.82 4.31 9.65
N LEU A 17 2.53 3.93 8.59
CA LEU A 17 2.95 4.90 7.59
C LEU A 17 1.74 5.50 6.88
N ALA A 18 0.79 4.68 6.47
CA ALA A 18 -0.38 5.17 5.75
C ALA A 18 -1.17 6.15 6.61
N ARG A 19 -1.37 5.82 7.88
CA ARG A 19 -2.08 6.71 8.80
C ARG A 19 -1.37 8.05 8.93
N LYS A 20 -0.06 8.04 8.91
CA LYS A 20 0.71 9.27 9.01
C LYS A 20 0.64 10.08 7.72
N LEU A 21 0.73 9.40 6.59
CA LEU A 21 0.70 10.08 5.30
C LEU A 21 -0.62 10.79 5.04
N VAL A 22 -1.73 10.19 5.43
CA VAL A 22 -3.03 10.80 5.15
C VAL A 22 -3.28 12.07 5.95
N GLU A 23 -2.46 12.35 6.96
CA GLU A 23 -2.57 13.59 7.71
C GLU A 23 -2.21 14.80 6.86
N ASN A 24 -1.49 14.58 5.77
CA ASN A 24 -1.15 15.66 4.84
C ASN A 24 -2.13 15.62 3.68
N SER A 25 -2.97 16.64 3.60
CA SER A 25 -4.02 16.68 2.58
C SER A 25 -3.48 16.84 1.17
N ASN A 26 -2.20 17.15 1.01
CA ASN A 26 -1.57 17.22 -0.31
C ASN A 26 -1.19 15.86 -0.85
N TYR A 27 -1.37 14.80 -0.06
CA TYR A 27 -1.10 13.45 -0.52
C TYR A 27 -2.40 12.73 -0.80
N LYS A 28 -2.42 11.95 -1.87
CA LYS A 28 -3.49 10.99 -2.10
C LYS A 28 -2.89 9.62 -1.92
N VAL A 29 -3.38 8.87 -0.94
CA VAL A 29 -2.77 7.61 -0.53
C VAL A 29 -3.65 6.45 -0.97
N ILE A 30 -3.08 5.55 -1.74
CA ILE A 30 -3.75 4.30 -2.11
C ILE A 30 -3.11 3.20 -1.29
N ILE A 31 -3.93 2.47 -0.56
CA ILE A 31 -3.47 1.40 0.31
C ILE A 31 -3.85 0.08 -0.33
N ALA A 32 -2.85 -0.72 -0.67
CA ALA A 32 -3.08 -2.02 -1.31
C ALA A 32 -2.66 -3.12 -0.36
N ASP A 33 -3.56 -4.06 -0.10
CA ASP A 33 -3.31 -5.16 0.84
C ASP A 33 -4.28 -6.27 0.53
N ASP A 34 -3.86 -7.51 0.68
CA ASP A 34 -4.76 -8.65 0.54
C ASP A 34 -5.30 -9.11 1.89
N LEU A 35 -4.89 -8.45 2.95
CA LEU A 35 -5.32 -8.71 4.32
C LEU A 35 -4.90 -10.08 4.85
N SER A 36 -3.92 -10.71 4.22
CA SER A 36 -3.46 -12.03 4.69
C SER A 36 -2.77 -11.91 6.06
N THR A 37 -2.09 -10.81 6.31
CA THR A 37 -1.45 -10.57 7.60
C THR A 37 -1.84 -9.23 8.20
N GLY A 38 -2.64 -8.46 7.50
CA GLY A 38 -3.07 -7.15 7.97
C GLY A 38 -4.50 -7.16 8.44
N SER A 39 -5.00 -5.99 8.76
CA SER A 39 -6.34 -5.84 9.29
C SER A 39 -6.92 -4.49 8.88
N LYS A 40 -8.19 -4.49 8.55
CA LYS A 40 -8.87 -3.23 8.23
C LYS A 40 -8.89 -2.27 9.39
N SER A 41 -8.73 -2.76 10.62
CA SER A 41 -8.70 -1.89 11.77
C SER A 41 -7.47 -1.00 11.80
N LYS A 42 -6.46 -1.31 11.00
CA LYS A 42 -5.23 -0.50 10.92
C LYS A 42 -5.27 0.56 9.83
N LEU A 43 -6.36 0.62 9.08
CA LEU A 43 -6.51 1.62 8.04
C LEU A 43 -6.73 3.01 8.66
N PRO A 44 -6.49 4.08 7.89
CA PRO A 44 -6.70 5.42 8.39
C PRO A 44 -8.17 5.67 8.74
N SER A 45 -8.39 6.72 9.51
CA SER A 45 -9.74 7.13 9.87
C SER A 45 -10.52 7.57 8.63
N SER A 46 -11.79 7.25 8.60
CA SER A 46 -12.67 7.68 7.51
C SER A 46 -12.89 9.18 7.49
N THR A 47 -12.45 9.90 8.52
CA THR A 47 -12.52 11.36 8.51
C THR A 47 -11.56 11.96 7.49
N HIS A 48 -10.47 11.26 7.17
CA HIS A 48 -9.58 11.68 6.09
C HIS A 48 -10.18 11.24 4.77
N LYS A 49 -10.22 12.14 3.80
CA LYS A 49 -10.85 11.86 2.52
C LYS A 49 -9.84 11.59 1.42
N ASN A 50 -8.56 11.62 1.74
CA ASN A 50 -7.50 11.55 0.75
C ASN A 50 -6.84 10.18 0.69
N TRP A 51 -7.57 9.11 1.00
CA TRP A 51 -7.03 7.77 0.88
C TRP A 51 -8.10 6.81 0.38
N LYS A 52 -7.65 5.69 -0.13
CA LYS A 52 -8.53 4.65 -0.64
C LYS A 52 -7.86 3.30 -0.41
N PHE A 53 -8.65 2.31 -0.03
CA PHE A 53 -8.18 0.95 0.12
C PHE A 53 -8.48 0.15 -1.14
N VAL A 54 -7.51 -0.63 -1.60
CA VAL A 54 -7.67 -1.54 -2.72
C VAL A 54 -7.24 -2.93 -2.26
N HIS A 55 -8.13 -3.90 -2.37
CA HIS A 55 -7.78 -5.28 -2.08
C HIS A 55 -6.92 -5.77 -3.24
N CYS A 56 -5.67 -6.10 -2.95
CA CYS A 56 -4.72 -6.43 -4.00
C CYS A 56 -3.69 -7.40 -3.47
N ASP A 57 -3.48 -8.49 -4.19
CA ASP A 57 -2.42 -9.43 -3.90
C ASP A 57 -1.19 -8.98 -4.69
N VAL A 58 -0.20 -8.42 -4.00
CA VAL A 58 0.99 -7.92 -4.68
C VAL A 58 1.86 -9.02 -5.26
N ASN A 59 1.60 -10.27 -4.89
CA ASN A 59 2.27 -11.41 -5.52
C ASN A 59 1.61 -11.79 -6.84
N ASN A 60 0.46 -11.22 -7.14
CA ASN A 60 -0.22 -11.44 -8.41
C ASN A 60 0.18 -10.33 -9.36
N TYR A 61 1.03 -10.69 -10.32
CA TYR A 61 1.59 -9.70 -11.25
C TYR A 61 0.51 -8.91 -11.97
N LYS A 62 -0.57 -9.58 -12.35
CA LYS A 62 -1.62 -8.93 -13.10
C LYS A 62 -2.31 -7.86 -12.25
N GLU A 63 -2.61 -8.19 -10.99
CA GLU A 63 -3.29 -7.23 -10.12
C GLU A 63 -2.42 -6.01 -9.85
N ILE A 64 -1.14 -6.25 -9.53
CA ILE A 64 -0.29 -5.13 -9.16
C ILE A 64 0.05 -4.28 -10.40
N SER A 65 0.22 -4.89 -11.56
CA SER A 65 0.52 -4.11 -12.73
C SER A 65 -0.68 -3.29 -13.19
N GLU A 66 -1.88 -3.82 -13.05
CA GLU A 66 -3.07 -3.04 -13.36
C GLU A 66 -3.19 -1.83 -12.44
N LEU A 67 -2.91 -2.03 -11.16
CA LEU A 67 -2.97 -0.95 -10.21
C LEU A 67 -1.95 0.14 -10.56
N MET A 68 -0.76 -0.27 -10.95
CA MET A 68 0.29 0.68 -11.30
C MET A 68 -0.02 1.41 -12.60
N LEU A 69 -0.65 0.73 -13.56
CA LEU A 69 -0.96 1.34 -14.84
C LEU A 69 -2.13 2.32 -14.75
N VAL A 70 -3.13 1.98 -13.95
CA VAL A 70 -4.29 2.85 -13.80
C VAL A 70 -3.94 4.11 -13.02
N ASN A 71 -3.06 3.97 -12.06
CA ASN A 71 -2.63 5.08 -11.23
C ASN A 71 -1.18 5.42 -11.58
N GLN A 72 -0.86 6.68 -11.62
CA GLN A 72 0.51 7.10 -11.84
C GLN A 72 1.03 7.59 -10.51
N PHE A 73 1.70 6.69 -9.77
CA PHE A 73 2.15 7.01 -8.43
C PHE A 73 3.44 7.80 -8.46
N ASP A 74 3.53 8.80 -7.59
CA ASP A 74 4.76 9.55 -7.42
C ASP A 74 5.71 8.80 -6.49
N PHE A 75 5.16 8.08 -5.51
CA PHE A 75 5.97 7.31 -4.56
C PHE A 75 5.29 5.97 -4.28
N VAL A 76 6.11 4.95 -4.07
CA VAL A 76 5.61 3.63 -3.72
C VAL A 76 6.38 3.14 -2.48
N PHE A 77 5.65 2.83 -1.42
CA PHE A 77 6.22 2.23 -0.23
C PHE A 77 5.73 0.80 -0.14
N HIS A 78 6.63 -0.15 -0.23
CA HIS A 78 6.28 -1.56 -0.39
C HIS A 78 6.54 -2.31 0.92
N TYR A 79 5.48 -2.56 1.67
CA TYR A 79 5.56 -3.26 2.95
C TYR A 79 4.81 -4.58 2.96
N ALA A 80 4.25 -4.99 1.84
CA ALA A 80 3.54 -6.25 1.79
C ALA A 80 4.51 -7.40 2.05
N ALA A 81 4.09 -8.34 2.87
CA ALA A 81 4.86 -9.54 3.08
C ALA A 81 4.86 -10.36 1.80
N VAL A 82 6.02 -10.85 1.43
CA VAL A 82 6.15 -11.64 0.22
C VAL A 82 6.47 -13.06 0.61
N VAL A 83 5.57 -13.96 0.29
CA VAL A 83 5.78 -15.38 0.54
C VAL A 83 6.91 -15.83 -0.38
N GLY A 84 7.75 -16.73 0.09
CA GLY A 84 8.89 -17.10 -0.70
C GLY A 84 9.94 -16.01 -0.67
N VAL A 85 10.30 -15.65 0.48
CA VAL A 85 11.10 -14.48 0.77
C VAL A 85 12.44 -14.40 0.07
N LYS A 86 12.97 -15.50 -0.34
CA LYS A 86 14.27 -15.43 -0.97
C LYS A 86 14.29 -14.50 -2.17
N ARG A 87 13.15 -14.20 -2.71
CA ARG A 87 13.12 -13.25 -3.80
C ARG A 87 13.54 -11.88 -3.39
N THR A 88 13.26 -11.53 -2.17
CA THR A 88 13.64 -10.21 -1.71
C THR A 88 15.14 -10.09 -1.58
N GLN A 89 15.79 -11.21 -1.34
CA GLN A 89 17.24 -11.22 -1.26
C GLN A 89 17.88 -11.08 -2.61
N GLU A 90 17.28 -11.70 -3.60
CA GLU A 90 17.79 -11.61 -4.95
C GLU A 90 17.55 -10.25 -5.54
N ASN A 91 16.60 -9.59 -5.03
CA ASN A 91 16.18 -8.33 -5.59
C ASN A 91 16.15 -7.29 -4.48
N PRO A 92 17.30 -6.90 -4.05
CA PRO A 92 17.42 -5.98 -2.91
C PRO A 92 17.10 -4.58 -3.34
N ILE A 93 16.08 -4.27 -3.62
CA ILE A 93 15.71 -2.98 -4.12
C ILE A 93 15.90 -1.90 -3.08
#